data_6074faf5d874327e07383b6565292a8e
#
_entry.id   6074faf5d874327e07383b6565292a8e
#
_cell.length_a   1.000
_cell.length_b   1.000
_cell.length_c   1.000
_cell.angle_alpha   90.00
_cell.angle_beta   90.00
_cell.angle_gamma   90.00
#
_symmetry.space_group_name_H-M   'P 1'
#
loop_
_entity.id
_entity.type
_entity.pdbx_description
1 polymer ?
#
loop_
_entity_poly.entity_id
_entity_poly.type
_entity_poly.pdbx_seq_one_letter_code
_entity_poly.pdbx_strand_id
1 'polypeptide(L)'
;GDYAARVEERLARLLKIREEEKVFWPGGRFTKPIPGLGVYPRPKQDPLPLWVAAGGSPESAVRAGRLGLPLVLGIIAGSPKRFLPFVELYRKTAREHGHTPRLALAAHGFLAEDDEEAFRLALPAFLRVMNKIGRERGWRPLTPEYFAWSRTLEGADFIGDPERVAEKVLYWYELFRPERLLLQLSVGTLPHARVLRAIELLGTEVLPRVERALRPPAGG
;
A
#
# COMPACT_ATOMS: atom_id res chain seq x y z
N GLY A 1 23.49 4.62 -6.95
CA GLY A 1 23.26 6.01 -7.30
C GLY A 1 22.78 6.84 -6.15
N ASP A 2 22.67 8.13 -6.36
CA ASP A 2 22.29 9.16 -5.35
C ASP A 2 20.91 8.96 -4.71
N TYR A 3 20.03 8.16 -5.32
CA TYR A 3 18.66 7.98 -4.83
C TYR A 3 18.61 7.37 -3.41
N ALA A 4 19.33 6.27 -3.18
CA ALA A 4 19.32 5.60 -1.87
C ALA A 4 19.88 6.51 -0.76
N ALA A 5 21.01 7.17 -1.02
CA ALA A 5 21.62 8.11 -0.07
C ALA A 5 20.72 9.33 0.20
N ARG A 6 20.03 9.83 -0.83
CA ARG A 6 19.04 10.92 -0.69
C ARG A 6 17.86 10.52 0.18
N VAL A 7 17.34 9.30 0.00
CA VAL A 7 16.24 8.78 0.81
C VAL A 7 16.69 8.62 2.26
N GLU A 8 17.87 8.07 2.50
CA GLU A 8 18.40 7.87 3.86
C GLU A 8 18.57 9.19 4.61
N GLU A 9 19.23 10.18 3.99
CA GLU A 9 19.46 11.48 4.62
C GLU A 9 18.13 12.20 4.91
N ARG A 10 17.20 12.21 3.95
CA ARG A 10 15.91 12.87 4.14
C ARG A 10 15.03 12.16 5.16
N LEU A 11 15.07 10.84 5.21
CA LEU A 11 14.33 10.06 6.21
C LEU A 11 14.89 10.28 7.61
N ALA A 12 16.20 10.27 7.79
CA ALA A 12 16.84 10.57 9.07
C ALA A 12 16.46 11.97 9.58
N ARG A 13 16.49 12.98 8.68
CA ARG A 13 16.02 14.33 8.99
C ARG A 13 14.55 14.37 9.38
N LEU A 14 13.68 13.64 8.66
CA LEU A 14 12.24 13.58 8.95
C LEU A 14 11.98 12.94 10.33
N LEU A 15 12.69 11.86 10.66
CA LEU A 15 12.58 11.21 11.97
C LEU A 15 12.97 12.18 13.10
N LYS A 16 14.05 12.93 12.91
CA LYS A 16 14.47 13.94 13.88
C LYS A 16 13.43 15.06 14.05
N ILE A 17 12.84 15.57 12.96
CA ILE A 17 11.74 16.56 13.01
C ILE A 17 10.53 15.99 13.75
N ARG A 18 10.23 14.70 13.58
CA ARG A 18 9.12 14.03 14.26
C ARG A 18 9.30 14.00 15.78
N GLU A 19 10.53 13.73 16.23
CA GLU A 19 10.86 13.44 17.62
C GLU A 19 11.19 14.71 18.43
N GLU A 20 11.83 15.69 17.82
CA GLU A 20 12.31 16.89 18.52
C GLU A 20 11.42 18.11 18.27
N GLU A 21 11.10 18.86 19.31
CA GLU A 21 10.39 20.13 19.19
C GLU A 21 11.27 21.20 18.56
N LYS A 22 12.53 21.32 19.03
CA LYS A 22 13.56 22.18 18.44
C LYS A 22 14.61 21.34 17.74
N VAL A 23 14.59 21.39 16.44
CA VAL A 23 15.41 20.54 15.57
C VAL A 23 16.74 21.19 15.28
N PHE A 24 17.82 20.53 15.66
CA PHE A 24 19.18 20.85 15.23
C PHE A 24 19.63 19.81 14.21
N TRP A 25 19.69 20.20 12.94
CA TRP A 25 20.15 19.36 11.84
C TRP A 25 21.36 20.03 11.18
N PRO A 26 22.52 19.38 11.09
CA PRO A 26 23.73 20.00 10.54
C PRO A 26 23.66 20.27 9.04
N GLY A 27 22.65 19.73 8.37
CA GLY A 27 22.62 19.64 6.92
C GLY A 27 23.33 18.39 6.41
N GLY A 28 23.37 18.25 5.10
CA GLY A 28 24.01 17.14 4.42
C GLY A 28 24.13 17.41 2.93
N ARG A 29 24.40 16.37 2.17
CA ARG A 29 24.52 16.48 0.71
C ARG A 29 23.21 16.90 0.02
N PHE A 30 22.06 16.51 0.60
CA PHE A 30 20.74 16.65 0.00
C PHE A 30 19.77 17.53 0.79
N THR A 31 20.19 17.99 1.98
CA THR A 31 19.34 18.77 2.88
C THR A 31 20.11 19.95 3.47
N LYS A 32 19.40 21.06 3.66
CA LYS A 32 19.96 22.25 4.34
C LYS A 32 19.95 22.06 5.85
N PRO A 33 20.83 22.76 6.61
CA PRO A 33 20.83 22.74 8.07
C PRO A 33 19.53 23.33 8.65
N ILE A 34 19.19 22.92 9.86
CA ILE A 34 18.12 23.49 10.68
C ILE A 34 18.74 23.92 12.00
N PRO A 35 18.82 25.23 12.29
CA PRO A 35 19.52 25.77 13.46
C PRO A 35 18.59 25.93 14.66
N GLY A 36 18.03 24.85 15.21
CA GLY A 36 17.17 24.90 16.40
C GLY A 36 15.76 25.43 16.12
N LEU A 37 15.22 25.15 14.95
CA LEU A 37 13.86 25.60 14.57
C LEU A 37 12.82 24.52 14.90
N GLY A 38 11.63 24.95 15.33
CA GLY A 38 10.46 24.10 15.48
C GLY A 38 9.67 23.96 14.18
N VAL A 39 9.01 22.82 14.02
CA VAL A 39 8.05 22.57 12.93
C VAL A 39 6.66 22.48 13.52
N TYR A 40 5.77 23.37 13.13
CA TYR A 40 4.43 23.51 13.69
C TYR A 40 3.33 23.47 12.61
N PRO A 41 2.10 22.99 12.95
CA PRO A 41 1.69 22.52 14.30
C PRO A 41 2.38 21.19 14.64
N ARG A 42 2.60 20.94 15.93
CA ARG A 42 3.06 19.62 16.38
C ARG A 42 1.95 18.59 16.20
N PRO A 43 2.30 17.33 15.87
CA PRO A 43 1.31 16.27 15.72
C PRO A 43 0.59 15.99 17.06
N LYS A 44 -0.69 15.61 16.97
CA LYS A 44 -1.45 15.16 18.15
C LYS A 44 -0.96 13.79 18.64
N GLN A 45 -0.53 12.92 17.72
CA GLN A 45 0.02 11.61 18.04
C GLN A 45 1.49 11.72 18.37
N ASP A 46 1.94 10.99 19.41
CA ASP A 46 3.35 10.92 19.81
C ASP A 46 3.81 9.46 19.90
N PRO A 47 4.74 9.05 19.01
CA PRO A 47 5.23 9.78 17.84
C PRO A 47 4.21 9.80 16.68
N LEU A 48 4.32 10.78 15.78
CA LEU A 48 3.55 10.79 14.53
C LEU A 48 3.77 9.49 13.76
N PRO A 49 2.71 8.71 13.44
CA PRO A 49 2.85 7.48 12.67
C PRO A 49 3.47 7.75 11.30
N LEU A 50 4.58 7.07 11.00
CA LEU A 50 5.28 7.19 9.74
C LEU A 50 5.44 5.82 9.11
N TRP A 51 4.95 5.67 7.88
CA TRP A 51 5.02 4.43 7.11
C TRP A 51 5.94 4.62 5.91
N VAL A 52 6.80 3.65 5.66
CA VAL A 52 7.66 3.64 4.47
C VAL A 52 6.94 2.91 3.35
N ALA A 53 6.69 3.60 2.24
CA ALA A 53 6.12 2.98 1.05
C ALA A 53 7.21 2.38 0.17
N ALA A 54 6.99 1.16 -0.31
CA ALA A 54 7.89 0.47 -1.23
C ALA A 54 7.11 -0.26 -2.33
N GLY A 55 7.70 -0.30 -3.53
CA GLY A 55 7.17 -1.05 -4.67
C GLY A 55 7.86 -2.41 -4.89
N GLY A 56 8.50 -2.97 -3.86
CA GLY A 56 9.19 -4.27 -3.95
C GLY A 56 10.71 -4.16 -4.15
N SER A 57 11.36 -3.06 -3.71
CA SER A 57 12.82 -3.02 -3.68
C SER A 57 13.35 -3.62 -2.36
N PRO A 58 14.32 -4.57 -2.42
CA PRO A 58 14.93 -5.17 -1.23
C PRO A 58 15.53 -4.13 -0.28
N GLU A 59 16.17 -3.09 -0.82
CA GLU A 59 16.80 -2.03 -0.04
C GLU A 59 15.79 -1.24 0.80
N SER A 60 14.58 -1.03 0.27
CA SER A 60 13.51 -0.35 1.00
C SER A 60 12.95 -1.22 2.12
N ALA A 61 12.84 -2.53 1.90
CA ALA A 61 12.42 -3.49 2.93
C ALA A 61 13.45 -3.54 4.08
N VAL A 62 14.74 -3.66 3.76
CA VAL A 62 15.84 -3.65 4.74
C VAL A 62 15.87 -2.34 5.52
N ARG A 63 15.77 -1.18 4.83
CA ARG A 63 15.77 0.13 5.47
C ARG A 63 14.62 0.29 6.46
N ALA A 64 13.40 -0.07 6.05
CA ALA A 64 12.23 0.00 6.92
C ALA A 64 12.39 -0.91 8.15
N GLY A 65 12.85 -2.15 7.96
CA GLY A 65 13.08 -3.10 9.03
C GLY A 65 14.14 -2.63 10.03
N ARG A 66 15.29 -2.16 9.52
CA ARG A 66 16.39 -1.64 10.36
C ARG A 66 15.99 -0.44 11.21
N LEU A 67 15.13 0.44 10.68
CA LEU A 67 14.67 1.63 11.39
C LEU A 67 13.41 1.40 12.24
N GLY A 68 12.88 0.18 12.29
CA GLY A 68 11.65 -0.13 13.02
C GLY A 68 10.40 0.57 12.46
N LEU A 69 10.46 1.01 11.18
CA LEU A 69 9.35 1.72 10.57
C LEU A 69 8.37 0.73 9.92
N PRO A 70 7.05 0.95 10.07
CA PRO A 70 6.05 0.20 9.35
C PRO A 70 6.24 0.29 7.82
N LEU A 71 6.01 -0.82 7.11
CA LEU A 71 6.13 -0.91 5.66
C LEU A 71 4.76 -0.92 4.99
N VAL A 72 4.58 -0.07 3.98
CA VAL A 72 3.46 -0.19 3.02
C VAL A 72 4.01 -0.74 1.71
N LEU A 73 3.56 -1.91 1.32
CA LEU A 73 3.96 -2.52 0.05
C LEU A 73 2.89 -2.30 -1.02
N GLY A 74 3.24 -1.53 -2.06
CA GLY A 74 2.37 -1.29 -3.21
C GLY A 74 2.42 -2.45 -4.19
N ILE A 75 1.34 -3.21 -4.28
CA ILE A 75 1.18 -4.32 -5.23
C ILE A 75 0.14 -3.88 -6.27
N ILE A 76 0.61 -3.21 -7.31
CA ILE A 76 -0.24 -2.59 -8.34
C ILE A 76 -0.25 -3.34 -9.68
N ALA A 77 0.51 -4.42 -9.78
CA ALA A 77 0.56 -5.27 -10.97
C ALA A 77 1.21 -6.62 -10.66
N GLY A 78 0.91 -7.60 -11.49
CA GLY A 78 1.49 -8.95 -11.40
C GLY A 78 0.88 -9.82 -10.29
N SER A 79 1.51 -10.95 -10.02
CA SER A 79 1.05 -11.85 -8.94
C SER A 79 1.49 -11.35 -7.57
N PRO A 80 0.61 -11.33 -6.56
CA PRO A 80 0.95 -10.95 -5.19
C PRO A 80 2.04 -11.86 -4.60
N LYS A 81 2.08 -13.13 -4.95
CA LYS A 81 3.09 -14.09 -4.45
C LYS A 81 4.53 -13.65 -4.70
N ARG A 82 4.78 -12.87 -5.77
CA ARG A 82 6.11 -12.33 -6.09
C ARG A 82 6.66 -11.39 -5.00
N PHE A 83 5.80 -10.88 -4.14
CA PHE A 83 6.17 -9.93 -3.11
C PHE A 83 6.44 -10.59 -1.75
N LEU A 84 6.17 -11.89 -1.60
CA LEU A 84 6.47 -12.64 -0.37
C LEU A 84 7.93 -12.50 0.08
N PRO A 85 8.95 -12.66 -0.79
CA PRO A 85 10.34 -12.51 -0.38
C PRO A 85 10.67 -11.12 0.21
N PHE A 86 10.02 -10.06 -0.28
CA PHE A 86 10.21 -8.71 0.26
C PHE A 86 9.61 -8.55 1.66
N VAL A 87 8.44 -9.15 1.88
CA VAL A 87 7.79 -9.15 3.20
C VAL A 87 8.59 -9.96 4.22
N GLU A 88 9.10 -11.11 3.82
CA GLU A 88 9.97 -11.94 4.66
C GLU A 88 11.28 -11.23 5.01
N LEU A 89 11.92 -10.60 4.04
CA LEU A 89 13.13 -9.80 4.24
C LEU A 89 12.88 -8.65 5.22
N TYR A 90 11.78 -7.91 5.04
CA TYR A 90 11.39 -6.84 5.95
C TYR A 90 11.18 -7.36 7.38
N ARG A 91 10.40 -8.43 7.53
CA ARG A 91 10.09 -9.02 8.85
C ARG A 91 11.33 -9.56 9.55
N LYS A 92 12.20 -10.24 8.80
CA LYS A 92 13.48 -10.74 9.31
C LYS A 92 14.33 -9.59 9.81
N THR A 93 14.57 -8.58 8.96
CA THR A 93 15.41 -7.42 9.31
C THR A 93 14.86 -6.66 10.52
N ALA A 94 13.54 -6.45 10.60
CA ALA A 94 12.94 -5.78 11.75
C ALA A 94 13.22 -6.53 13.06
N ARG A 95 13.00 -7.85 13.07
CA ARG A 95 13.25 -8.69 14.27
C ARG A 95 14.74 -8.72 14.68
N GLU A 96 15.64 -8.83 13.71
CA GLU A 96 17.09 -8.80 13.94
C GLU A 96 17.56 -7.50 14.60
N HIS A 97 16.80 -6.40 14.39
CA HIS A 97 17.08 -5.09 15.02
C HIS A 97 16.19 -4.79 16.25
N GLY A 98 15.49 -5.81 16.79
CA GLY A 98 14.67 -5.67 17.99
C GLY A 98 13.32 -4.96 17.77
N HIS A 99 12.85 -4.88 16.54
CA HIS A 99 11.59 -4.20 16.21
C HIS A 99 10.46 -5.17 15.90
N THR A 100 9.22 -4.77 16.22
CA THR A 100 8.01 -5.47 15.81
C THR A 100 7.62 -5.04 14.40
N PRO A 101 7.64 -5.94 13.40
CA PRO A 101 7.28 -5.59 12.03
C PRO A 101 5.78 -5.28 11.89
N ARG A 102 5.45 -4.20 11.23
CA ARG A 102 4.07 -3.79 10.90
C ARG A 102 3.94 -3.63 9.40
N LEU A 103 3.01 -4.35 8.78
CA LEU A 103 2.84 -4.41 7.33
C LEU A 103 1.48 -3.86 6.91
N ALA A 104 1.48 -2.98 5.92
CA ALA A 104 0.31 -2.65 5.14
C ALA A 104 0.52 -3.02 3.66
N LEU A 105 -0.56 -3.33 2.97
CA LEU A 105 -0.58 -3.56 1.53
C LEU A 105 -1.42 -2.48 0.87
N ALA A 106 -1.04 -2.06 -0.33
CA ALA A 106 -1.79 -1.12 -1.14
C ALA A 106 -1.98 -1.68 -2.55
N ALA A 107 -3.22 -1.63 -3.05
CA ALA A 107 -3.60 -2.13 -4.35
C ALA A 107 -4.69 -1.26 -5.00
N HIS A 108 -4.97 -1.50 -6.28
CA HIS A 108 -6.13 -0.91 -6.94
C HIS A 108 -7.38 -1.74 -6.66
N GLY A 109 -8.54 -1.08 -6.59
CA GLY A 109 -9.81 -1.73 -6.40
C GLY A 109 -10.95 -0.99 -7.09
N PHE A 110 -12.04 -1.69 -7.32
CA PHE A 110 -13.34 -1.11 -7.70
C PHE A 110 -14.44 -2.16 -7.47
N LEU A 111 -15.56 -1.73 -6.92
CA LEU A 111 -16.68 -2.60 -6.62
C LEU A 111 -17.95 -2.10 -7.34
N ALA A 112 -18.77 -3.03 -7.77
CA ALA A 112 -20.15 -2.82 -8.18
C ALA A 112 -21.05 -3.89 -7.55
N GLU A 113 -22.35 -3.82 -7.78
CA GLU A 113 -23.34 -4.76 -7.26
C GLU A 113 -23.11 -6.19 -7.78
N ASP A 114 -22.66 -6.31 -9.00
CA ASP A 114 -22.31 -7.58 -9.62
C ASP A 114 -20.93 -7.54 -10.30
N ASP A 115 -20.38 -8.71 -10.52
CA ASP A 115 -19.01 -8.89 -11.01
C ASP A 115 -18.83 -8.43 -12.46
N GLU A 116 -19.84 -8.61 -13.31
CA GLU A 116 -19.81 -8.16 -14.71
C GLU A 116 -19.89 -6.64 -14.81
N GLU A 117 -20.75 -6.01 -14.01
CA GLU A 117 -20.84 -4.55 -13.95
C GLU A 117 -19.50 -3.95 -13.50
N ALA A 118 -18.90 -4.51 -12.45
CA ALA A 118 -17.57 -4.07 -11.96
C ALA A 118 -16.51 -4.15 -13.06
N PHE A 119 -16.46 -5.27 -13.79
CA PHE A 119 -15.54 -5.45 -14.91
C PHE A 119 -15.78 -4.44 -16.03
N ARG A 120 -17.02 -4.31 -16.49
CA ARG A 120 -17.41 -3.44 -17.60
C ARG A 120 -17.12 -1.96 -17.32
N LEU A 121 -17.33 -1.51 -16.09
CA LEU A 121 -17.08 -0.12 -15.69
C LEU A 121 -15.58 0.16 -15.48
N ALA A 122 -14.86 -0.74 -14.84
CA ALA A 122 -13.47 -0.52 -14.48
C ALA A 122 -12.51 -0.69 -15.67
N LEU A 123 -12.76 -1.64 -16.58
CA LEU A 123 -11.85 -1.97 -17.69
C LEU A 123 -11.40 -0.76 -18.51
N PRO A 124 -12.31 0.06 -19.09
CA PRO A 124 -11.89 1.18 -19.94
C PRO A 124 -11.15 2.27 -19.17
N ALA A 125 -11.56 2.53 -17.92
CA ALA A 125 -10.92 3.52 -17.06
C ALA A 125 -9.51 3.08 -16.67
N PHE A 126 -9.37 1.82 -16.26
CA PHE A 126 -8.10 1.22 -15.84
C PHE A 126 -7.10 1.16 -17.01
N LEU A 127 -7.48 0.60 -18.16
CA LEU A 127 -6.61 0.52 -19.32
C LEU A 127 -6.13 1.89 -19.79
N ARG A 128 -7.02 2.90 -19.80
CA ARG A 128 -6.66 4.27 -20.21
C ARG A 128 -5.53 4.84 -19.35
N VAL A 129 -5.66 4.74 -18.03
CA VAL A 129 -4.68 5.30 -17.08
C VAL A 129 -3.41 4.48 -17.06
N MET A 130 -3.52 3.17 -16.93
CA MET A 130 -2.36 2.30 -16.81
C MET A 130 -1.53 2.27 -18.10
N ASN A 131 -2.18 2.34 -19.27
CA ASN A 131 -1.47 2.43 -20.54
C ASN A 131 -0.86 3.81 -20.79
N LYS A 132 -1.44 4.89 -20.24
CA LYS A 132 -0.78 6.21 -20.24
C LYS A 132 0.49 6.19 -19.40
N ILE A 133 0.41 5.72 -18.15
CA ILE A 133 1.58 5.58 -17.27
C ILE A 133 2.60 4.62 -17.86
N GLY A 134 2.14 3.52 -18.45
CA GLY A 134 2.99 2.51 -19.08
C GLY A 134 3.84 3.09 -20.21
N ARG A 135 3.26 3.93 -21.08
CA ARG A 135 4.03 4.61 -22.14
C ARG A 135 5.14 5.50 -21.56
N GLU A 136 4.86 6.24 -20.48
CA GLU A 136 5.84 7.10 -19.83
C GLU A 136 6.99 6.31 -19.18
N ARG A 137 6.71 5.06 -18.78
CA ARG A 137 7.66 4.17 -18.06
C ARG A 137 8.24 3.05 -18.91
N GLY A 138 7.90 2.98 -20.21
CA GLY A 138 8.37 1.93 -21.09
C GLY A 138 7.77 0.54 -20.81
N TRP A 139 6.57 0.48 -20.19
CA TRP A 139 5.87 -0.80 -19.96
C TRP A 139 5.14 -1.26 -21.21
N ARG A 140 4.96 -2.57 -21.33
CA ARG A 140 4.06 -3.13 -22.36
C ARG A 140 2.62 -2.68 -22.10
N PRO A 141 1.84 -2.38 -23.14
CA PRO A 141 0.41 -2.08 -22.99
C PRO A 141 -0.33 -3.21 -22.27
N LEU A 142 -1.17 -2.85 -21.33
CA LEU A 142 -2.09 -3.79 -20.70
C LEU A 142 -3.27 -4.06 -21.64
N THR A 143 -3.70 -5.30 -21.67
CA THR A 143 -4.83 -5.78 -22.51
C THR A 143 -6.07 -6.11 -21.65
N PRO A 144 -7.25 -6.25 -22.26
CA PRO A 144 -8.43 -6.73 -21.55
C PRO A 144 -8.23 -8.10 -20.89
N GLU A 145 -7.47 -9.00 -21.52
CA GLU A 145 -7.17 -10.34 -21.02
C GLU A 145 -6.28 -10.24 -19.76
N TYR A 146 -5.26 -9.35 -19.77
CA TYR A 146 -4.46 -9.09 -18.59
C TYR A 146 -5.33 -8.54 -17.45
N PHE A 147 -6.25 -7.61 -17.76
CA PHE A 147 -7.14 -7.05 -16.75
C PHE A 147 -8.10 -8.11 -16.18
N ALA A 148 -8.65 -8.99 -17.03
CA ALA A 148 -9.45 -10.13 -16.56
C ALA A 148 -8.67 -11.05 -15.62
N TRP A 149 -7.40 -11.34 -15.93
CA TRP A 149 -6.52 -12.11 -15.07
C TRP A 149 -6.18 -11.36 -13.78
N SER A 150 -5.89 -10.06 -13.86
CA SER A 150 -5.42 -9.27 -12.71
C SER A 150 -6.43 -9.19 -11.57
N ARG A 151 -7.71 -9.35 -11.87
CA ARG A 151 -8.80 -9.38 -10.88
C ARG A 151 -9.07 -10.77 -10.28
N THR A 152 -8.41 -11.83 -10.76
CA THR A 152 -8.45 -13.16 -10.11
C THR A 152 -7.62 -13.16 -8.82
N LEU A 153 -7.66 -14.24 -8.03
CA LEU A 153 -6.84 -14.37 -6.82
C LEU A 153 -5.33 -14.27 -7.11
N GLU A 154 -4.91 -14.70 -8.30
CA GLU A 154 -3.50 -14.68 -8.71
C GLU A 154 -3.01 -13.30 -9.19
N GLY A 155 -3.89 -12.34 -9.39
CA GLY A 155 -3.56 -10.99 -9.82
C GLY A 155 -3.62 -9.94 -8.70
N ALA A 156 -3.31 -8.69 -9.02
CA ALA A 156 -3.16 -7.61 -8.03
C ALA A 156 -4.43 -6.79 -7.78
N ASP A 157 -5.39 -6.79 -8.70
CA ASP A 157 -6.51 -5.83 -8.67
C ASP A 157 -7.74 -6.39 -7.94
N PHE A 158 -8.30 -5.62 -7.02
CA PHE A 158 -9.50 -5.94 -6.23
C PHE A 158 -10.75 -5.40 -6.95
N ILE A 159 -11.12 -6.05 -8.06
CA ILE A 159 -12.23 -5.59 -8.91
C ILE A 159 -13.26 -6.70 -9.03
N GLY A 160 -14.50 -6.40 -8.65
CA GLY A 160 -15.60 -7.34 -8.68
C GLY A 160 -16.77 -6.92 -7.80
N ASP A 161 -17.66 -7.87 -7.55
CA ASP A 161 -18.69 -7.74 -6.53
C ASP A 161 -18.13 -7.86 -5.11
N PRO A 162 -18.92 -7.60 -4.08
CA PRO A 162 -18.48 -7.69 -2.69
C PRO A 162 -17.98 -9.07 -2.27
N GLU A 163 -18.53 -10.16 -2.83
CA GLU A 163 -18.13 -11.53 -2.49
C GLU A 163 -16.71 -11.82 -3.01
N ARG A 164 -16.46 -11.56 -4.29
CA ARG A 164 -15.15 -11.70 -4.92
C ARG A 164 -14.08 -10.85 -4.24
N VAL A 165 -14.41 -9.62 -3.90
CA VAL A 165 -13.45 -8.72 -3.23
C VAL A 165 -13.15 -9.21 -1.81
N ALA A 166 -14.16 -9.66 -1.06
CA ALA A 166 -13.97 -10.23 0.27
C ALA A 166 -13.09 -11.50 0.23
N GLU A 167 -13.35 -12.42 -0.71
CA GLU A 167 -12.53 -13.62 -0.92
C GLU A 167 -11.06 -13.24 -1.17
N LYS A 168 -10.83 -12.25 -2.04
CA LYS A 168 -9.47 -11.79 -2.37
C LYS A 168 -8.78 -11.10 -1.19
N VAL A 169 -9.51 -10.35 -0.36
CA VAL A 169 -8.98 -9.77 0.88
C VAL A 169 -8.52 -10.88 1.82
N LEU A 170 -9.33 -11.92 2.00
CA LEU A 170 -8.99 -13.07 2.84
C LEU A 170 -7.78 -13.84 2.28
N TYR A 171 -7.73 -14.05 0.98
CA TYR A 171 -6.58 -14.67 0.31
C TYR A 171 -5.28 -13.89 0.54
N TRP A 172 -5.30 -12.55 0.40
CA TRP A 172 -4.12 -11.73 0.69
C TRP A 172 -3.79 -11.71 2.19
N TYR A 173 -4.80 -11.79 3.05
CA TYR A 173 -4.56 -11.92 4.48
C TYR A 173 -3.82 -13.23 4.82
N GLU A 174 -4.21 -14.35 4.21
CA GLU A 174 -3.50 -15.62 4.39
C GLU A 174 -2.05 -15.55 3.89
N LEU A 175 -1.81 -14.92 2.75
CA LEU A 175 -0.47 -14.79 2.18
C LEU A 175 0.45 -13.91 3.02
N PHE A 176 -0.04 -12.77 3.50
CA PHE A 176 0.81 -11.71 3.99
C PHE A 176 0.60 -11.36 5.46
N ARG A 177 -0.52 -11.73 6.06
CA ARG A 177 -0.91 -11.31 7.42
C ARG A 177 -0.67 -9.81 7.64
N PRO A 178 -1.22 -8.93 6.81
CA PRO A 178 -1.05 -7.50 6.95
C PRO A 178 -1.90 -6.95 8.11
N GLU A 179 -1.45 -5.84 8.68
CA GLU A 179 -2.24 -5.06 9.64
C GLU A 179 -3.31 -4.21 8.92
N ARG A 180 -3.00 -3.78 7.68
CA ARG A 180 -3.87 -2.90 6.87
C ARG A 180 -3.84 -3.30 5.40
N LEU A 181 -4.99 -3.13 4.76
CA LEU A 181 -5.13 -3.15 3.32
C LEU A 181 -5.74 -1.82 2.85
N LEU A 182 -5.03 -1.15 1.94
CA LEU A 182 -5.46 0.12 1.34
C LEU A 182 -5.87 -0.15 -0.11
N LEU A 183 -7.12 0.16 -0.45
CA LEU A 183 -7.63 0.02 -1.80
C LEU A 183 -7.84 1.41 -2.42
N GLN A 184 -7.15 1.68 -3.53
CA GLN A 184 -7.39 2.87 -4.33
C GLN A 184 -8.56 2.61 -5.28
N LEU A 185 -9.73 3.15 -4.96
CA LEU A 185 -10.97 2.91 -5.72
C LEU A 185 -11.20 3.89 -6.87
N SER A 186 -10.43 4.97 -6.94
CA SER A 186 -10.57 6.05 -7.94
C SER A 186 -9.54 5.93 -9.06
N VAL A 187 -9.37 4.74 -9.64
CA VAL A 187 -8.44 4.55 -10.77
C VAL A 187 -9.11 5.00 -12.08
N GLY A 188 -8.50 5.98 -12.71
CA GLY A 188 -8.94 6.45 -14.02
C GLY A 188 -10.11 7.42 -14.00
N THR A 189 -10.96 7.32 -15.03
CA THR A 189 -12.06 8.23 -15.28
C THR A 189 -13.40 7.64 -14.87
N LEU A 190 -13.43 6.94 -13.75
CA LEU A 190 -14.68 6.39 -13.19
C LEU A 190 -15.62 7.53 -12.77
N PRO A 191 -16.93 7.44 -13.03
CA PRO A 191 -17.90 8.41 -12.56
C PRO A 191 -17.87 8.49 -11.02
N HIS A 192 -17.90 9.71 -10.48
CA HIS A 192 -17.82 9.94 -9.03
C HIS A 192 -18.85 9.15 -8.22
N ALA A 193 -20.12 9.14 -8.70
CA ALA A 193 -21.19 8.37 -8.05
C ALA A 193 -20.88 6.87 -7.94
N ARG A 194 -20.19 6.29 -8.95
CA ARG A 194 -19.77 4.89 -8.94
C ARG A 194 -18.62 4.63 -7.95
N VAL A 195 -17.72 5.59 -7.80
CA VAL A 195 -16.66 5.50 -6.80
C VAL A 195 -17.24 5.58 -5.39
N LEU A 196 -18.19 6.49 -5.13
CA LEU A 196 -18.89 6.56 -3.84
C LEU A 196 -19.64 5.25 -3.53
N ARG A 197 -20.32 4.67 -4.53
CA ARG A 197 -21.00 3.38 -4.34
C ARG A 197 -20.02 2.25 -4.05
N ALA A 198 -18.87 2.22 -4.72
CA ALA A 198 -17.82 1.24 -4.44
C ALA A 198 -17.27 1.36 -3.00
N ILE A 199 -17.13 2.59 -2.47
CA ILE A 199 -16.75 2.84 -1.07
C ILE A 199 -17.82 2.31 -0.12
N GLU A 200 -19.09 2.57 -0.40
CA GLU A 200 -20.21 2.08 0.39
C GLU A 200 -20.25 0.55 0.42
N LEU A 201 -20.17 -0.11 -0.73
CA LEU A 201 -20.12 -1.58 -0.83
C LEU A 201 -18.92 -2.16 -0.07
N LEU A 202 -17.77 -1.52 -0.13
CA LEU A 202 -16.59 -1.94 0.62
C LEU A 202 -16.86 -1.92 2.14
N GLY A 203 -17.48 -0.84 2.64
CA GLY A 203 -17.78 -0.68 4.06
C GLY A 203 -18.93 -1.53 4.57
N THR A 204 -20.01 -1.65 3.79
CA THR A 204 -21.25 -2.31 4.24
C THR A 204 -21.33 -3.80 3.90
N GLU A 205 -20.64 -4.25 2.84
CA GLU A 205 -20.71 -5.63 2.39
C GLU A 205 -19.41 -6.41 2.55
N VAL A 206 -18.28 -5.82 2.13
CA VAL A 206 -16.98 -6.52 2.19
C VAL A 206 -16.45 -6.60 3.61
N LEU A 207 -16.37 -5.45 4.29
CA LEU A 207 -15.77 -5.39 5.64
C LEU A 207 -16.45 -6.34 6.63
N PRO A 208 -17.79 -6.40 6.75
CA PRO A 208 -18.44 -7.35 7.66
C PRO A 208 -18.20 -8.83 7.32
N ARG A 209 -18.03 -9.17 6.02
CA ARG A 209 -17.70 -10.54 5.59
C ARG A 209 -16.28 -10.91 6.03
N VAL A 210 -15.32 -10.01 5.82
CA VAL A 210 -13.92 -10.19 6.21
C VAL A 210 -13.78 -10.28 7.73
N GLU A 211 -14.41 -9.38 8.47
CA GLU A 211 -14.40 -9.39 9.96
C GLU A 211 -14.98 -10.67 10.53
N ARG A 212 -16.07 -11.16 9.95
CA ARG A 212 -16.68 -12.45 10.38
C ARG A 212 -15.72 -13.62 10.15
N ALA A 213 -15.08 -13.66 8.99
CA ALA A 213 -14.15 -14.74 8.63
C ALA A 213 -12.85 -14.72 9.46
N LEU A 214 -12.40 -13.53 9.87
CA LEU A 214 -11.19 -13.36 10.67
C LEU A 214 -11.42 -13.37 12.18
N ARG A 215 -12.69 -13.43 12.62
CA ARG A 215 -13.02 -13.51 14.05
C ARG A 215 -12.55 -14.85 14.61
N PRO A 216 -11.80 -14.86 15.73
CA PRO A 216 -11.47 -16.12 16.39
C PRO A 216 -12.76 -16.90 16.72
N PRO A 217 -12.76 -18.25 16.66
CA PRO A 217 -13.89 -19.00 17.14
C PRO A 217 -14.20 -18.56 18.58
N ALA A 218 -15.48 -18.29 18.86
CA ALA A 218 -15.93 -17.95 20.20
C ALA A 218 -15.43 -19.06 21.14
N GLY A 219 -14.63 -18.67 22.12
CA GLY A 219 -13.78 -19.55 22.92
C GLY A 219 -14.44 -20.83 23.39
N GLY A 220 -13.73 -21.94 23.18
CA GLY A 220 -13.89 -23.14 23.93
C GLY A 220 -13.16 -23.00 25.27
#